data_6e52d71fcb9501b4d4dd81ab4a10a15a
#
_entry.id   6e52d71fcb9501b4d4dd81ab4a10a15a
#
_cell.length_a   1.000
_cell.length_b   1.000
_cell.length_c   1.000
_cell.angle_alpha   90.00
_cell.angle_beta   90.00
_cell.angle_gamma   90.00
#
_symmetry.space_group_name_H-M   'P 1'
#
loop_
_entity.id
_entity.type
_entity.pdbx_description
1 polymer ?
#
loop_
_entity_poly.entity_id
_entity_poly.type
_entity_poly.pdbx_seq_one_letter_code
_entity_poly.pdbx_strand_id
1 'polypeptide(L)'
;MKNESLTPNPSPKGEGSKMKNQELRTFISAKPMKNENYSNGEGKIYSSFYILHSSLTHAFLLASICVLTALFIPTPLRATDKIKSGGTWNDTSGSFINAHGGQVIFVNGYYYWFGETRKTSVSCYRSTDLMNWTRLADALSPSGSMTDDNKDIASGRNLERPKVAYNAQTNKWVMFIHWENGSDYGQAKVAVAQSDKVQGPYTLVDVFRPNDHDSRDQTIFVDTDGRAYHFGSTNMNTNMLVTLMSDDYLSPTTTETKILQGDKYEAPTIFKVGDTYFGLFSGCTGWDPNAGRLAYTQDIMGEWKHYYDDMQNYSYGENFCKDEGGYTSYTSQSTYVIKVEGKENAYIYMGDRWNSGNVASSKYVWLPLSVRSGYPAVRWYDAWDLSVFDDMYRYKRAKNITDDGEYLLIERRSDRVLSRKNSFTLENDDTTQNVVWNIIKTDNPYEFKLRQVSSGKFLESVFGTMRLQSESDRTAQRWRFVLQEDGYYRIENAEDGKCFTVSGSSTYVGTTVFLNDPDLKNFRSPAHQLFAVYFDSYKHSEYEEADLFSREYREENRRKIEEFELAMSIEAPKASTMDGQRHDPTVVYDIYGRRIADSLSQPLKQGIYIVGSKKYFK
;
A
#
# COMPACT_ATOMS: atom_id res chain seq x y z
N MET A 1 -33.00 37.15 -5.35
CA MET A 1 -31.94 38.15 -5.33
C MET A 1 -30.78 37.61 -6.11
N LYS A 2 -30.20 38.43 -6.95
CA LYS A 2 -29.38 38.21 -8.14
C LYS A 2 -28.26 37.15 -8.02
N ASN A 3 -28.19 36.30 -9.05
CA ASN A 3 -27.04 35.50 -9.45
C ASN A 3 -25.89 36.42 -9.88
N GLU A 4 -24.70 36.18 -9.35
CA GLU A 4 -23.46 36.67 -9.97
C GLU A 4 -22.59 35.46 -10.34
N SER A 5 -22.39 35.32 -11.62
CA SER A 5 -21.49 34.37 -12.28
C SER A 5 -20.04 34.85 -12.14
N LEU A 6 -19.16 34.05 -11.57
CA LEU A 6 -17.71 34.27 -11.60
C LEU A 6 -17.10 33.54 -12.80
N THR A 7 -16.64 34.32 -13.77
CA THR A 7 -15.78 33.85 -14.87
C THR A 7 -14.33 33.67 -14.41
N PRO A 8 -13.59 32.71 -14.95
CA PRO A 8 -12.18 32.50 -14.57
C PRO A 8 -11.25 33.50 -15.28
N ASN A 9 -10.29 33.99 -14.53
CA ASN A 9 -9.23 34.92 -14.94
C ASN A 9 -8.19 34.20 -15.82
N PRO A 10 -7.62 34.86 -16.85
CA PRO A 10 -6.66 34.24 -17.75
C PRO A 10 -5.23 34.26 -17.18
N SER A 11 -4.48 33.18 -17.49
CA SER A 11 -3.06 32.98 -17.18
C SER A 11 -2.16 34.03 -17.86
N PRO A 12 -1.03 34.39 -17.25
CA PRO A 12 -0.05 35.30 -17.88
C PRO A 12 0.80 34.58 -18.93
N LYS A 13 0.96 35.23 -20.08
CA LYS A 13 1.86 34.82 -21.16
C LYS A 13 3.32 34.93 -20.73
N GLY A 14 4.05 33.81 -20.75
CA GLY A 14 5.51 33.80 -20.66
C GLY A 14 6.16 34.04 -22.01
N GLU A 15 7.11 34.96 -22.03
CA GLU A 15 7.90 35.32 -23.19
C GLU A 15 8.85 34.22 -23.65
N GLY A 16 8.87 33.96 -24.94
CA GLY A 16 9.75 33.00 -25.57
C GLY A 16 11.18 33.51 -25.72
N SER A 17 12.14 32.78 -25.24
CA SER A 17 13.54 32.93 -25.60
C SER A 17 13.89 32.00 -26.76
N LYS A 18 14.25 32.59 -27.90
CA LYS A 18 14.76 31.93 -29.11
C LYS A 18 16.21 31.49 -28.86
N MET A 19 16.49 30.19 -28.89
CA MET A 19 17.84 29.69 -29.13
C MET A 19 17.99 29.21 -30.58
N LYS A 20 19.04 29.72 -31.21
CA LYS A 20 19.41 29.47 -32.62
C LYS A 20 19.97 28.05 -32.78
N ASN A 21 19.44 27.32 -33.76
CA ASN A 21 20.07 26.14 -34.33
C ASN A 21 21.28 26.55 -35.18
N GLN A 22 22.45 26.01 -34.83
CA GLN A 22 23.60 25.98 -35.72
C GLN A 22 23.70 24.61 -36.37
N GLU A 23 23.51 24.57 -37.68
CA GLU A 23 23.78 23.40 -38.53
C GLU A 23 25.29 23.18 -38.67
N LEU A 24 25.74 21.97 -38.40
CA LEU A 24 27.04 21.47 -38.85
C LEU A 24 26.83 20.62 -40.11
N ARG A 25 27.10 21.19 -41.27
CA ARG A 25 27.26 20.47 -42.56
C ARG A 25 28.72 20.10 -42.70
N THR A 26 29.04 18.80 -42.74
CA THR A 26 30.35 18.32 -43.17
C THR A 26 30.23 17.89 -44.62
N PHE A 27 30.94 18.59 -45.51
CA PHE A 27 31.10 18.27 -46.91
C PHE A 27 32.12 17.12 -47.09
N ILE A 28 31.76 16.05 -47.80
CA ILE A 28 32.70 15.16 -48.40
C ILE A 28 32.58 15.30 -49.93
N SER A 29 33.59 15.93 -50.50
CA SER A 29 33.77 16.10 -51.94
C SER A 29 34.54 14.90 -52.51
N ALA A 30 33.93 14.15 -53.39
CA ALA A 30 34.64 13.17 -54.22
C ALA A 30 34.81 13.75 -55.65
N LYS A 31 36.04 13.89 -56.09
CA LYS A 31 36.40 14.25 -57.47
C LYS A 31 36.35 13.02 -58.37
N PRO A 32 35.91 13.14 -59.62
CA PRO A 32 35.97 12.08 -60.61
C PRO A 32 37.37 11.96 -61.24
N MET A 33 37.89 10.74 -61.34
CA MET A 33 39.07 10.43 -62.14
C MET A 33 38.70 10.14 -63.60
N LYS A 34 39.49 10.72 -64.50
CA LYS A 34 39.39 10.63 -65.93
C LYS A 34 39.80 9.24 -66.47
N ASN A 35 39.07 8.82 -67.51
CA ASN A 35 39.45 7.75 -68.41
C ASN A 35 40.73 8.10 -69.21
N GLU A 36 41.68 7.18 -69.23
CA GLU A 36 42.68 7.11 -70.31
C GLU A 36 42.63 5.72 -70.90
N ASN A 37 42.47 5.73 -72.27
CA ASN A 37 42.53 4.57 -73.13
C ASN A 37 43.98 4.10 -73.36
N TYR A 38 44.21 2.81 -73.33
CA TYR A 38 45.27 2.17 -74.11
C TYR A 38 44.77 0.88 -74.70
N SER A 39 45.05 0.78 -75.99
CA SER A 39 44.68 -0.27 -76.92
C SER A 39 45.73 -1.39 -76.97
N ASN A 40 45.27 -2.57 -77.42
CA ASN A 40 45.91 -3.67 -78.12
C ASN A 40 46.77 -4.69 -77.38
N GLY A 41 46.40 -5.97 -77.58
CA GLY A 41 47.24 -7.11 -77.43
C GLY A 41 46.47 -8.43 -77.28
N GLU A 42 46.44 -9.20 -78.32
CA GLU A 42 45.80 -10.50 -78.54
C GLU A 42 46.18 -11.57 -77.50
N GLY A 43 45.25 -12.50 -77.21
CA GLY A 43 45.65 -13.78 -76.66
C GLY A 43 44.53 -14.52 -75.91
N LYS A 44 44.04 -15.56 -76.58
CA LYS A 44 43.08 -16.55 -76.06
C LYS A 44 43.48 -17.15 -74.72
N ILE A 45 42.71 -16.99 -73.70
CA ILE A 45 42.44 -17.92 -72.56
C ILE A 45 41.23 -17.40 -71.80
N TYR A 46 40.02 -17.70 -72.22
CA TYR A 46 38.77 -17.35 -71.45
C TYR A 46 37.76 -18.50 -71.52
N SER A 47 37.97 -19.55 -70.75
CA SER A 47 36.90 -20.50 -70.47
C SER A 47 36.90 -21.05 -69.01
N SER A 48 37.95 -20.79 -68.23
CA SER A 48 38.04 -21.37 -66.88
C SER A 48 37.72 -20.34 -65.75
N PHE A 49 37.71 -19.05 -66.08
CA PHE A 49 37.45 -18.00 -65.01
C PHE A 49 35.99 -17.69 -64.78
N TYR A 50 35.09 -17.93 -65.73
CA TYR A 50 33.67 -17.62 -65.55
C TYR A 50 32.92 -18.56 -64.61
N ILE A 51 33.33 -19.81 -64.46
CA ILE A 51 32.69 -20.80 -63.59
C ILE A 51 33.08 -20.57 -62.13
N LEU A 52 34.29 -20.10 -61.84
CA LEU A 52 34.72 -19.81 -60.48
C LEU A 52 34.09 -18.48 -59.93
N HIS A 53 33.88 -17.51 -60.84
CA HIS A 53 33.28 -16.24 -60.42
C HIS A 53 31.75 -16.35 -60.10
N SER A 54 31.03 -17.19 -60.83
CA SER A 54 29.63 -17.42 -60.60
C SER A 54 29.38 -18.19 -59.29
N SER A 55 30.22 -19.13 -58.92
CA SER A 55 30.11 -19.90 -57.68
C SER A 55 30.46 -19.05 -56.43
N LEU A 56 31.47 -18.18 -56.53
CA LEU A 56 31.82 -17.25 -55.44
C LEU A 56 30.76 -16.19 -55.23
N THR A 57 30.17 -15.63 -56.28
CA THR A 57 29.08 -14.65 -56.14
C THR A 57 27.80 -15.27 -55.57
N HIS A 58 27.46 -16.49 -55.92
CA HIS A 58 26.35 -17.23 -55.31
C HIS A 58 26.63 -17.60 -53.86
N ALA A 59 27.85 -17.97 -53.50
CA ALA A 59 28.25 -18.24 -52.12
C ALA A 59 28.22 -16.98 -51.25
N PHE A 60 28.68 -15.83 -51.78
CA PHE A 60 28.58 -14.55 -51.10
C PHE A 60 27.13 -14.05 -50.99
N LEU A 61 26.29 -14.26 -52.00
CA LEU A 61 24.86 -13.91 -51.94
C LEU A 61 24.12 -14.78 -50.93
N LEU A 62 24.35 -16.08 -50.89
CA LEU A 62 23.78 -16.99 -49.89
C LEU A 62 24.31 -16.69 -48.49
N ALA A 63 25.59 -16.40 -48.29
CA ALA A 63 26.14 -15.98 -47.02
C ALA A 63 25.55 -14.63 -46.55
N SER A 64 25.38 -13.68 -47.47
CA SER A 64 24.74 -12.39 -47.17
C SER A 64 23.25 -12.52 -46.81
N ILE A 65 22.53 -13.43 -47.49
CA ILE A 65 21.13 -13.74 -47.15
C ILE A 65 21.06 -14.46 -45.78
N CYS A 66 21.97 -15.40 -45.49
CA CYS A 66 22.02 -16.04 -44.17
C CYS A 66 22.40 -15.06 -43.04
N VAL A 67 23.29 -14.10 -43.30
CA VAL A 67 23.63 -13.05 -42.34
C VAL A 67 22.46 -12.05 -42.14
N LEU A 68 21.77 -11.67 -43.24
CA LEU A 68 20.59 -10.84 -43.16
C LEU A 68 19.42 -11.56 -42.47
N THR A 69 19.21 -12.85 -42.71
CA THR A 69 18.17 -13.62 -42.00
C THR A 69 18.52 -13.88 -40.53
N ALA A 70 19.82 -14.04 -40.21
CA ALA A 70 20.28 -14.15 -38.82
C ALA A 70 20.14 -12.83 -38.05
N LEU A 71 20.17 -11.66 -38.71
CA LEU A 71 19.91 -10.35 -38.14
C LEU A 71 18.42 -10.08 -37.88
N PHE A 72 17.52 -10.87 -38.50
CA PHE A 72 16.05 -10.80 -38.28
C PHE A 72 15.49 -11.98 -37.48
N ILE A 73 16.33 -12.84 -36.89
CA ILE A 73 15.83 -13.73 -35.84
C ILE A 73 15.53 -12.82 -34.67
N PRO A 74 14.24 -12.62 -34.29
CA PRO A 74 13.92 -11.86 -33.11
C PRO A 74 14.64 -12.54 -31.95
N THR A 75 15.62 -11.87 -31.35
CA THR A 75 16.22 -12.36 -30.11
C THR A 75 15.04 -12.61 -29.16
N PRO A 76 14.90 -13.82 -28.61
CA PRO A 76 13.85 -14.07 -27.66
C PRO A 76 13.95 -12.98 -26.61
N LEU A 77 12.84 -12.24 -26.39
CA LEU A 77 12.79 -11.21 -25.39
C LEU A 77 13.22 -11.89 -24.08
N ARG A 78 14.33 -11.42 -23.50
CA ARG A 78 14.82 -12.02 -22.26
C ARG A 78 13.72 -11.84 -21.22
N ALA A 79 13.28 -12.95 -20.63
CA ALA A 79 12.31 -12.92 -19.54
C ALA A 79 12.78 -11.92 -18.48
N THR A 80 11.87 -11.08 -17.99
CA THR A 80 12.20 -10.21 -16.87
C THR A 80 12.22 -11.03 -15.58
N ASP A 81 13.22 -10.80 -14.75
CA ASP A 81 13.40 -11.42 -13.44
C ASP A 81 12.96 -10.49 -12.29
N LYS A 82 12.53 -9.27 -12.63
CA LYS A 82 12.11 -8.25 -11.65
C LYS A 82 10.90 -7.45 -12.10
N ILE A 83 10.07 -7.08 -11.15
CA ILE A 83 9.02 -6.08 -11.27
C ILE A 83 9.67 -4.70 -11.18
N LYS A 84 9.51 -3.86 -12.21
CA LYS A 84 10.04 -2.48 -12.26
C LYS A 84 8.91 -1.49 -12.03
N SER A 85 8.89 -0.86 -10.85
CA SER A 85 7.82 0.06 -10.48
C SER A 85 7.87 1.36 -11.28
N GLY A 86 6.71 1.82 -11.75
CA GLY A 86 6.57 3.09 -12.50
C GLY A 86 7.15 3.08 -13.92
N GLY A 87 7.60 1.92 -14.40
CA GLY A 87 8.14 1.75 -15.74
C GLY A 87 7.09 1.43 -16.81
N THR A 88 7.56 1.33 -18.05
CA THR A 88 6.80 0.75 -19.16
C THR A 88 6.97 -0.76 -19.14
N TRP A 89 5.85 -1.49 -19.20
CA TRP A 89 5.87 -2.95 -19.21
C TRP A 89 5.40 -3.50 -20.54
N ASN A 90 6.11 -4.51 -21.00
CA ASN A 90 5.77 -5.21 -22.23
C ASN A 90 5.41 -6.66 -21.91
N ASP A 91 4.52 -7.22 -22.71
CA ASP A 91 4.19 -8.64 -22.68
C ASP A 91 5.30 -9.49 -23.31
N THR A 92 5.13 -10.80 -23.27
CA THR A 92 6.10 -11.76 -23.83
C THR A 92 6.26 -11.67 -25.36
N SER A 93 5.39 -10.94 -26.05
CA SER A 93 5.52 -10.62 -27.48
C SER A 93 6.29 -9.32 -27.73
N GLY A 94 6.61 -8.55 -26.68
CA GLY A 94 7.24 -7.23 -26.77
C GLY A 94 6.25 -6.07 -26.92
N SER A 95 4.95 -6.34 -26.91
CA SER A 95 3.90 -5.33 -27.00
C SER A 95 3.65 -4.70 -25.64
N PHE A 96 3.34 -3.38 -25.63
CA PHE A 96 2.99 -2.68 -24.40
C PHE A 96 1.76 -3.30 -23.73
N ILE A 97 1.82 -3.52 -22.41
CA ILE A 97 0.69 -4.01 -21.62
C ILE A 97 -0.29 -2.86 -21.40
N ASN A 98 -1.52 -3.02 -21.86
CA ASN A 98 -2.63 -2.08 -21.67
C ASN A 98 -3.74 -2.77 -20.86
N ALA A 99 -3.68 -2.63 -19.52
CA ALA A 99 -4.60 -3.26 -18.57
C ALA A 99 -4.73 -2.40 -17.30
N HIS A 100 -5.38 -1.23 -17.44
CA HIS A 100 -5.45 -0.22 -16.37
C HIS A 100 -6.66 -0.42 -15.46
N GLY A 101 -6.61 0.16 -14.24
CA GLY A 101 -7.71 0.15 -13.27
C GLY A 101 -8.15 -1.24 -12.79
N GLY A 102 -7.40 -2.26 -13.13
CA GLY A 102 -7.85 -3.63 -13.14
C GLY A 102 -7.61 -4.45 -11.87
N GLN A 103 -7.42 -5.74 -12.09
CA GLN A 103 -7.29 -6.76 -11.06
C GLN A 103 -6.37 -7.88 -11.51
N VAL A 104 -5.65 -8.50 -10.57
CA VAL A 104 -4.95 -9.76 -10.80
C VAL A 104 -5.48 -10.82 -9.84
N ILE A 105 -5.88 -11.97 -10.38
CA ILE A 105 -6.35 -13.13 -9.60
C ILE A 105 -5.55 -14.38 -9.96
N PHE A 106 -5.36 -15.29 -9.01
CA PHE A 106 -4.69 -16.57 -9.21
C PHE A 106 -5.71 -17.70 -9.38
N VAL A 107 -5.60 -18.46 -10.48
CA VAL A 107 -6.50 -19.55 -10.78
C VAL A 107 -5.73 -20.69 -11.47
N ASN A 108 -5.79 -21.89 -10.90
CA ASN A 108 -5.23 -23.11 -11.49
C ASN A 108 -3.77 -22.98 -11.96
N GLY A 109 -2.91 -22.39 -11.12
CA GLY A 109 -1.48 -22.24 -11.40
C GLY A 109 -1.09 -21.02 -12.23
N TYR A 110 -2.05 -20.13 -12.54
CA TYR A 110 -1.82 -18.91 -13.31
C TYR A 110 -2.41 -17.68 -12.63
N TYR A 111 -1.69 -16.57 -12.75
CA TYR A 111 -2.23 -15.24 -12.50
C TYR A 111 -2.90 -14.71 -13.77
N TYR A 112 -4.10 -14.18 -13.64
CA TYR A 112 -4.85 -13.52 -14.72
C TYR A 112 -5.00 -12.04 -14.38
N TRP A 113 -4.52 -11.17 -15.26
CA TRP A 113 -4.60 -9.73 -15.14
C TRP A 113 -5.64 -9.17 -16.09
N PHE A 114 -6.69 -8.58 -15.55
CA PHE A 114 -7.74 -7.87 -16.27
C PHE A 114 -7.54 -6.38 -16.14
N GLY A 115 -7.84 -5.61 -17.19
CA GLY A 115 -7.78 -4.16 -17.13
C GLY A 115 -8.51 -3.50 -18.30
N GLU A 116 -8.92 -2.27 -18.07
CA GLU A 116 -9.49 -1.44 -19.13
C GLU A 116 -8.44 -1.08 -20.18
N THR A 117 -8.89 -0.99 -21.44
CA THR A 117 -8.06 -0.53 -22.56
C THR A 117 -8.44 0.87 -23.03
N ARG A 118 -9.22 1.56 -22.24
CA ARG A 118 -9.84 2.85 -22.45
C ARG A 118 -10.82 2.88 -23.62
N LYS A 119 -12.13 2.81 -23.31
CA LYS A 119 -13.28 2.92 -24.22
C LYS A 119 -13.41 1.83 -25.28
N THR A 120 -12.66 0.74 -25.21
CA THR A 120 -12.76 -0.30 -26.24
C THR A 120 -13.12 -1.68 -25.69
N SER A 121 -12.36 -2.20 -24.73
CA SER A 121 -12.53 -3.55 -24.22
C SER A 121 -11.91 -3.71 -22.83
N VAL A 122 -12.12 -4.86 -22.21
CA VAL A 122 -11.36 -5.32 -21.05
C VAL A 122 -10.34 -6.34 -21.54
N SER A 123 -9.07 -5.99 -21.39
CA SER A 123 -7.94 -6.86 -21.74
C SER A 123 -7.75 -7.99 -20.73
N CYS A 124 -7.12 -9.08 -21.17
CA CYS A 124 -6.69 -10.16 -20.30
C CYS A 124 -5.27 -10.59 -20.62
N TYR A 125 -4.45 -10.72 -19.57
CA TYR A 125 -3.10 -11.28 -19.65
C TYR A 125 -2.97 -12.43 -18.67
N ARG A 126 -2.00 -13.31 -18.91
CA ARG A 126 -1.74 -14.46 -18.05
C ARG A 126 -0.24 -14.57 -17.75
N SER A 127 0.10 -14.91 -16.51
CA SER A 127 1.46 -15.14 -16.03
C SER A 127 1.52 -16.31 -15.05
N THR A 128 2.69 -16.92 -14.88
CA THR A 128 2.98 -17.88 -13.80
C THR A 128 3.82 -17.27 -12.68
N ASP A 129 4.37 -16.08 -12.89
CA ASP A 129 5.42 -15.50 -12.02
C ASP A 129 5.19 -14.02 -11.66
N LEU A 130 4.08 -13.41 -12.13
CA LEU A 130 3.75 -11.98 -11.97
C LEU A 130 4.70 -11.00 -12.71
N MET A 131 5.71 -11.50 -13.40
CA MET A 131 6.73 -10.70 -14.09
C MET A 131 6.63 -10.82 -15.61
N ASN A 132 6.30 -12.01 -16.10
CA ASN A 132 6.23 -12.30 -17.53
C ASN A 132 4.78 -12.57 -17.94
N TRP A 133 4.18 -11.64 -18.68
CA TRP A 133 2.78 -11.63 -19.03
C TRP A 133 2.54 -11.96 -20.49
N THR A 134 1.68 -12.91 -20.75
CA THR A 134 1.24 -13.26 -22.10
C THR A 134 -0.15 -12.68 -22.36
N ARG A 135 -0.30 -11.89 -23.44
CA ARG A 135 -1.59 -11.37 -23.88
C ARG A 135 -2.50 -12.50 -24.32
N LEU A 136 -3.73 -12.53 -23.80
CA LEU A 136 -4.82 -13.39 -24.25
C LEU A 136 -5.80 -12.56 -25.12
N ALA A 137 -6.88 -13.19 -25.59
CA ALA A 137 -7.99 -12.47 -26.18
C ALA A 137 -8.62 -11.51 -25.17
N ASP A 138 -9.32 -10.48 -25.64
CA ASP A 138 -10.09 -9.61 -24.77
C ASP A 138 -11.08 -10.42 -23.93
N ALA A 139 -11.08 -10.18 -22.61
CA ALA A 139 -12.04 -10.82 -21.72
C ALA A 139 -13.47 -10.33 -22.01
N LEU A 140 -13.62 -9.05 -22.29
CA LEU A 140 -14.88 -8.44 -22.70
C LEU A 140 -14.63 -7.57 -23.94
N SER A 141 -15.35 -7.86 -25.03
CA SER A 141 -15.27 -7.09 -26.28
C SER A 141 -16.51 -6.20 -26.43
N PRO A 142 -16.36 -5.03 -27.07
CA PRO A 142 -17.47 -4.14 -27.30
C PRO A 142 -18.61 -4.81 -28.07
N SER A 143 -19.85 -4.55 -27.67
CA SER A 143 -21.05 -4.97 -28.37
C SER A 143 -22.20 -3.99 -28.14
N GLY A 144 -23.10 -3.86 -29.12
CA GLY A 144 -24.22 -2.93 -29.10
C GLY A 144 -23.99 -1.69 -29.91
N SER A 145 -24.93 -0.77 -29.83
CA SER A 145 -24.89 0.56 -30.49
C SER A 145 -25.06 1.65 -29.45
N MET A 146 -24.15 2.59 -29.42
CA MET A 146 -24.10 3.70 -28.46
C MET A 146 -25.31 4.62 -28.58
N THR A 147 -26.46 4.22 -28.02
CA THR A 147 -27.64 5.08 -27.86
C THR A 147 -27.85 5.38 -26.37
N ASP A 148 -28.44 6.54 -26.04
CA ASP A 148 -28.50 7.03 -24.65
C ASP A 148 -29.26 6.11 -23.68
N ASP A 149 -30.24 5.36 -24.18
CA ASP A 149 -31.07 4.46 -23.37
C ASP A 149 -30.56 3.01 -23.30
N ASN A 150 -29.47 2.69 -24.01
CA ASN A 150 -28.97 1.33 -24.09
C ASN A 150 -28.11 0.94 -22.90
N LYS A 151 -28.46 -0.17 -22.29
CA LYS A 151 -27.59 -0.92 -21.39
C LYS A 151 -26.68 -1.82 -22.25
N ASP A 152 -25.63 -1.25 -22.83
CA ASP A 152 -24.69 -1.94 -23.72
C ASP A 152 -23.22 -1.65 -23.36
N ILE A 153 -22.32 -2.33 -24.04
CA ILE A 153 -20.87 -2.14 -23.94
C ILE A 153 -20.28 -1.74 -25.30
N ALA A 154 -20.98 -0.87 -26.01
CA ALA A 154 -20.56 -0.37 -27.31
C ALA A 154 -19.20 0.31 -27.26
N SER A 155 -18.48 0.28 -28.38
CA SER A 155 -17.22 1.04 -28.52
C SER A 155 -17.48 2.53 -28.26
N GLY A 156 -16.64 3.13 -27.39
CA GLY A 156 -16.78 4.53 -26.96
C GLY A 156 -17.38 4.71 -25.57
N ARG A 157 -17.98 3.67 -24.96
CA ARG A 157 -18.33 3.68 -23.54
C ARG A 157 -17.08 3.77 -22.67
N ASN A 158 -17.17 4.41 -21.50
CA ASN A 158 -16.17 4.23 -20.47
C ASN A 158 -16.47 2.95 -19.71
N LEU A 159 -15.55 2.00 -19.81
CA LEU A 159 -15.58 0.74 -19.09
C LEU A 159 -14.36 0.71 -18.17
N GLU A 160 -14.53 1.16 -16.93
CA GLU A 160 -13.42 1.42 -16.01
C GLU A 160 -13.42 0.42 -14.84
N ARG A 161 -12.24 0.19 -14.26
CA ARG A 161 -12.02 -0.62 -13.05
C ARG A 161 -12.66 -2.01 -13.10
N PRO A 162 -12.40 -2.84 -14.15
CA PRO A 162 -12.97 -4.19 -14.22
C PRO A 162 -12.45 -5.05 -13.06
N LYS A 163 -13.37 -5.78 -12.42
CA LYS A 163 -13.09 -6.74 -11.35
C LYS A 163 -13.84 -8.04 -11.63
N VAL A 164 -13.20 -9.16 -11.34
CA VAL A 164 -13.72 -10.49 -11.63
C VAL A 164 -13.82 -11.30 -10.34
N ALA A 165 -14.96 -11.97 -10.15
CA ALA A 165 -15.22 -12.85 -9.03
C ALA A 165 -15.71 -14.21 -9.52
N TYR A 166 -15.27 -15.31 -8.90
CA TYR A 166 -15.81 -16.64 -9.15
C TYR A 166 -16.99 -16.91 -8.22
N ASN A 167 -18.10 -17.29 -8.79
CA ASN A 167 -19.28 -17.73 -8.07
C ASN A 167 -19.32 -19.27 -8.02
N ALA A 168 -19.07 -19.83 -6.85
CA ALA A 168 -19.01 -21.28 -6.66
C ALA A 168 -20.39 -21.97 -6.77
N GLN A 169 -21.49 -21.25 -6.51
CA GLN A 169 -22.84 -21.82 -6.58
C GLN A 169 -23.29 -22.01 -8.03
N THR A 170 -22.99 -21.06 -8.90
CA THR A 170 -23.35 -21.09 -10.32
C THR A 170 -22.27 -21.66 -11.23
N ASN A 171 -21.05 -21.86 -10.71
CA ASN A 171 -19.84 -22.21 -11.47
C ASN A 171 -19.54 -21.19 -12.58
N LYS A 172 -19.79 -19.91 -12.34
CA LYS A 172 -19.58 -18.81 -13.30
C LYS A 172 -18.57 -17.81 -12.77
N TRP A 173 -17.91 -17.16 -13.70
CA TRP A 173 -17.11 -15.96 -13.46
C TRP A 173 -17.97 -14.75 -13.73
N VAL A 174 -18.01 -13.80 -12.79
CA VAL A 174 -18.78 -12.55 -12.88
C VAL A 174 -17.83 -11.38 -12.89
N MET A 175 -17.97 -10.51 -13.87
CA MET A 175 -17.17 -9.29 -14.03
C MET A 175 -18.02 -8.07 -13.70
N PHE A 176 -17.48 -7.17 -12.88
CA PHE A 176 -18.07 -5.89 -12.50
C PHE A 176 -17.25 -4.78 -13.11
N ILE A 177 -17.90 -3.75 -13.66
CA ILE A 177 -17.22 -2.66 -14.37
C ILE A 177 -17.95 -1.36 -14.06
N HIS A 178 -17.23 -0.30 -13.72
CA HIS A 178 -17.79 1.05 -13.71
C HIS A 178 -18.15 1.44 -15.15
N TRP A 179 -19.40 1.80 -15.37
CA TRP A 179 -19.97 2.03 -16.70
C TRP A 179 -20.48 3.46 -16.85
N GLU A 180 -20.02 4.12 -17.92
CA GLU A 180 -20.45 5.47 -18.30
C GLU A 180 -20.80 5.55 -19.80
N ASN A 181 -21.55 6.59 -20.16
CA ASN A 181 -21.99 6.82 -21.54
C ASN A 181 -20.85 7.16 -22.52
N GLY A 182 -19.66 7.48 -22.02
CA GLY A 182 -18.47 7.82 -22.80
C GLY A 182 -18.26 9.30 -23.02
N SER A 183 -19.22 10.15 -22.67
CA SER A 183 -19.12 11.62 -22.78
C SER A 183 -18.84 12.29 -21.43
N ASP A 184 -19.44 11.77 -20.37
CA ASP A 184 -19.32 12.30 -19.00
C ASP A 184 -19.43 11.16 -17.96
N TYR A 185 -19.42 11.52 -16.67
CA TYR A 185 -19.54 10.62 -15.51
C TYR A 185 -20.92 10.73 -14.82
N GLY A 186 -21.96 11.10 -15.59
CA GLY A 186 -23.32 11.31 -15.06
C GLY A 186 -24.14 10.04 -14.91
N GLN A 187 -23.78 8.97 -15.62
CA GLN A 187 -24.50 7.70 -15.53
C GLN A 187 -24.19 6.96 -14.25
N ALA A 188 -22.92 6.88 -13.84
CA ALA A 188 -22.45 6.31 -12.60
C ALA A 188 -23.11 4.94 -12.31
N LYS A 189 -22.96 4.00 -13.26
CA LYS A 189 -23.58 2.66 -13.22
C LYS A 189 -22.52 1.57 -13.08
N VAL A 190 -22.99 0.39 -12.73
CA VAL A 190 -22.20 -0.86 -12.75
C VAL A 190 -22.72 -1.71 -13.91
N ALA A 191 -21.81 -2.14 -14.78
CA ALA A 191 -22.09 -3.21 -15.73
C ALA A 191 -21.65 -4.54 -15.13
N VAL A 192 -22.51 -5.56 -15.25
CA VAL A 192 -22.23 -6.93 -14.81
C VAL A 192 -22.22 -7.84 -16.04
N ALA A 193 -21.14 -8.61 -16.20
CA ALA A 193 -20.97 -9.58 -17.28
C ALA A 193 -20.58 -10.96 -16.72
N GLN A 194 -20.87 -12.02 -17.45
CA GLN A 194 -20.68 -13.39 -16.99
C GLN A 194 -19.94 -14.25 -18.03
N SER A 195 -19.16 -15.23 -17.56
CA SER A 195 -18.46 -16.21 -18.39
C SER A 195 -18.34 -17.57 -17.70
N ASP A 196 -18.21 -18.64 -18.52
CA ASP A 196 -17.84 -19.98 -18.03
C ASP A 196 -16.33 -20.13 -17.76
N LYS A 197 -15.52 -19.21 -18.26
CA LYS A 197 -14.05 -19.28 -18.18
C LYS A 197 -13.50 -18.02 -17.55
N VAL A 198 -12.47 -18.16 -16.73
CA VAL A 198 -11.81 -17.03 -16.09
C VAL A 198 -11.38 -15.94 -17.08
N GLN A 199 -10.78 -16.32 -18.21
CA GLN A 199 -10.31 -15.38 -19.23
C GLN A 199 -11.39 -14.84 -20.16
N GLY A 200 -12.63 -15.29 -20.01
CA GLY A 200 -13.72 -14.92 -20.92
C GLY A 200 -13.85 -15.88 -22.15
N PRO A 201 -14.59 -15.46 -23.19
CA PRO A 201 -15.27 -14.17 -23.31
C PRO A 201 -16.41 -14.00 -22.30
N TYR A 202 -16.53 -12.80 -21.75
CA TYR A 202 -17.66 -12.41 -20.91
C TYR A 202 -18.78 -11.85 -21.77
N THR A 203 -20.01 -12.11 -21.34
CA THR A 203 -21.23 -11.58 -21.96
C THR A 203 -21.93 -10.66 -20.96
N LEU A 204 -22.29 -9.46 -21.39
CA LEU A 204 -23.04 -8.51 -20.59
C LEU A 204 -24.38 -9.11 -20.14
N VAL A 205 -24.66 -8.99 -18.84
CA VAL A 205 -25.92 -9.42 -18.22
C VAL A 205 -26.82 -8.22 -17.98
N ASP A 206 -26.33 -7.20 -17.29
CA ASP A 206 -27.11 -5.98 -16.99
C ASP A 206 -26.20 -4.77 -16.74
N VAL A 207 -26.83 -3.58 -16.74
CA VAL A 207 -26.23 -2.30 -16.35
C VAL A 207 -27.21 -1.57 -15.43
N PHE A 208 -26.79 -1.28 -14.21
CA PHE A 208 -27.68 -0.70 -13.18
C PHE A 208 -26.94 0.23 -12.23
N ARG A 209 -27.68 1.00 -11.45
CA ARG A 209 -27.23 1.65 -10.23
C ARG A 209 -27.59 0.76 -9.04
N PRO A 210 -26.64 0.36 -8.18
CA PRO A 210 -26.97 -0.42 -6.99
C PRO A 210 -28.00 0.32 -6.12
N ASN A 211 -29.20 -0.25 -5.97
CA ASN A 211 -30.31 0.34 -5.21
C ASN A 211 -30.59 1.83 -5.54
N ASP A 212 -30.50 2.20 -6.82
CA ASP A 212 -30.64 3.54 -7.36
C ASP A 212 -29.55 4.56 -6.94
N HIS A 213 -28.52 4.12 -6.21
CA HIS A 213 -27.36 4.95 -5.90
C HIS A 213 -26.39 5.01 -7.08
N ASP A 214 -25.80 6.18 -7.31
CA ASP A 214 -24.66 6.33 -8.21
C ASP A 214 -23.48 5.48 -7.73
N SER A 215 -22.79 4.82 -8.68
CA SER A 215 -21.59 4.03 -8.41
C SER A 215 -20.53 4.37 -9.45
N ARG A 216 -19.48 5.04 -9.00
CA ARG A 216 -18.33 5.41 -9.83
C ARG A 216 -17.19 4.42 -9.63
N ASP A 217 -16.06 4.89 -9.12
CA ASP A 217 -14.96 3.97 -8.79
C ASP A 217 -15.44 2.83 -7.92
N GLN A 218 -15.18 1.59 -8.35
CA GLN A 218 -15.77 0.41 -7.74
C GLN A 218 -14.78 -0.75 -7.59
N THR A 219 -15.13 -1.66 -6.69
CA THR A 219 -14.53 -3.00 -6.58
C THR A 219 -15.54 -4.01 -6.08
N ILE A 220 -15.26 -5.31 -6.27
CA ILE A 220 -15.98 -6.41 -5.65
C ILE A 220 -15.05 -7.14 -4.70
N PHE A 221 -15.55 -7.51 -3.53
CA PHE A 221 -14.86 -8.36 -2.58
C PHE A 221 -15.72 -9.59 -2.29
N VAL A 222 -15.15 -10.79 -2.44
CA VAL A 222 -15.79 -12.04 -2.05
C VAL A 222 -15.14 -12.52 -0.76
N ASP A 223 -15.95 -12.69 0.28
CA ASP A 223 -15.48 -13.15 1.57
C ASP A 223 -15.34 -14.68 1.61
N THR A 224 -14.72 -15.19 2.66
CA THR A 224 -14.45 -16.61 2.87
C THR A 224 -15.73 -17.47 2.98
N ASP A 225 -16.86 -16.85 3.32
CA ASP A 225 -18.18 -17.51 3.35
C ASP A 225 -18.89 -17.53 1.98
N GLY A 226 -18.25 -17.00 0.93
CA GLY A 226 -18.77 -16.95 -0.43
C GLY A 226 -19.73 -15.79 -0.71
N ARG A 227 -19.98 -14.88 0.24
CA ARG A 227 -20.77 -13.68 -0.02
C ARG A 227 -19.92 -12.62 -0.74
N ALA A 228 -20.53 -11.97 -1.71
CA ALA A 228 -19.91 -10.90 -2.49
C ALA A 228 -20.43 -9.52 -2.06
N TYR A 229 -19.52 -8.59 -1.92
CA TYR A 229 -19.79 -7.20 -1.50
C TYR A 229 -19.27 -6.25 -2.56
N HIS A 230 -20.17 -5.47 -3.14
CA HIS A 230 -19.81 -4.42 -4.08
C HIS A 230 -19.52 -3.13 -3.30
N PHE A 231 -18.38 -2.51 -3.57
CA PHE A 231 -17.99 -1.20 -3.05
C PHE A 231 -18.01 -0.21 -4.20
N GLY A 232 -18.75 0.87 -4.07
CA GLY A 232 -18.83 1.93 -5.08
C GLY A 232 -18.78 3.32 -4.46
N SER A 233 -18.00 4.22 -5.07
CA SER A 233 -18.03 5.64 -4.69
C SER A 233 -19.38 6.22 -5.10
N THR A 234 -20.10 6.80 -4.14
CA THR A 234 -21.47 7.28 -4.33
C THR A 234 -21.64 8.75 -3.87
N ASN A 235 -22.76 9.36 -4.20
CA ASN A 235 -23.09 10.73 -3.87
C ASN A 235 -21.99 11.70 -4.32
N MET A 236 -21.66 11.67 -5.63
CA MET A 236 -20.56 12.47 -6.21
C MET A 236 -19.22 12.22 -5.51
N ASN A 237 -18.89 10.97 -5.22
CA ASN A 237 -17.71 10.49 -4.50
C ASN A 237 -17.61 10.98 -3.03
N THR A 238 -18.71 11.47 -2.47
CA THR A 238 -18.70 11.96 -1.08
C THR A 238 -18.71 10.82 -0.07
N ASN A 239 -19.31 9.68 -0.43
CA ASN A 239 -19.46 8.50 0.40
C ASN A 239 -18.97 7.25 -0.34
N MET A 240 -18.70 6.18 0.41
CA MET A 240 -18.54 4.83 -0.12
C MET A 240 -19.78 4.00 0.25
N LEU A 241 -20.37 3.34 -0.75
CA LEU A 241 -21.50 2.42 -0.56
C LEU A 241 -20.99 0.98 -0.60
N VAL A 242 -21.35 0.18 0.38
CA VAL A 242 -21.16 -1.28 0.39
C VAL A 242 -22.53 -1.93 0.19
N THR A 243 -22.66 -2.74 -0.84
CA THR A 243 -23.90 -3.45 -1.17
C THR A 243 -23.65 -4.95 -1.19
N LEU A 244 -24.40 -5.72 -0.41
CA LEU A 244 -24.40 -7.17 -0.50
C LEU A 244 -25.04 -7.59 -1.83
N MET A 245 -24.32 -8.39 -2.61
CA MET A 245 -24.83 -8.93 -3.87
C MET A 245 -25.70 -10.17 -3.64
N SER A 246 -26.55 -10.48 -4.62
CA SER A 246 -27.33 -11.74 -4.68
C SER A 246 -26.41 -12.96 -4.70
N ASP A 247 -26.96 -14.13 -4.41
CA ASP A 247 -26.19 -15.39 -4.33
C ASP A 247 -25.49 -15.76 -5.65
N ASP A 248 -26.01 -15.31 -6.78
CA ASP A 248 -25.39 -15.48 -8.11
C ASP A 248 -24.45 -14.33 -8.50
N TYR A 249 -24.31 -13.30 -7.67
CA TYR A 249 -23.52 -12.06 -7.85
C TYR A 249 -24.04 -11.14 -8.96
N LEU A 250 -25.20 -11.39 -9.56
CA LEU A 250 -25.65 -10.64 -10.75
C LEU A 250 -26.44 -9.37 -10.44
N SER A 251 -26.96 -9.24 -9.22
CA SER A 251 -27.78 -8.11 -8.81
C SER A 251 -27.50 -7.68 -7.37
N PRO A 252 -27.76 -6.39 -7.01
CA PRO A 252 -27.68 -5.96 -5.62
C PRO A 252 -28.86 -6.55 -4.83
N THR A 253 -28.62 -6.86 -3.55
CA THR A 253 -29.70 -7.05 -2.57
C THR A 253 -30.09 -5.70 -1.98
N THR A 254 -31.14 -5.67 -1.15
CA THR A 254 -31.51 -4.46 -0.38
C THR A 254 -30.63 -4.22 0.84
N THR A 255 -29.66 -5.12 1.11
CA THR A 255 -28.73 -4.98 2.23
C THR A 255 -27.55 -4.13 1.81
N GLU A 256 -27.47 -2.93 2.34
CA GLU A 256 -26.40 -1.97 2.04
C GLU A 256 -26.02 -1.13 3.25
N THR A 257 -24.83 -0.56 3.23
CA THR A 257 -24.38 0.43 4.22
C THR A 257 -23.53 1.51 3.56
N LYS A 258 -23.66 2.74 4.02
CA LYS A 258 -22.79 3.85 3.63
C LYS A 258 -21.68 3.98 4.66
N ILE A 259 -20.47 3.81 4.20
CA ILE A 259 -19.26 3.93 5.02
C ILE A 259 -18.46 5.17 4.61
N LEU A 260 -17.54 5.62 5.45
CA LEU A 260 -16.61 6.72 5.16
C LEU A 260 -17.34 7.97 4.62
N GLN A 261 -18.43 8.34 5.28
CA GLN A 261 -19.34 9.39 4.82
C GLN A 261 -18.72 10.78 4.95
N GLY A 262 -18.77 11.55 3.87
CA GLY A 262 -18.23 12.90 3.82
C GLY A 262 -16.73 12.98 3.46
N ASP A 263 -16.04 11.85 3.39
CA ASP A 263 -14.58 11.78 3.30
C ASP A 263 -14.03 11.93 1.88
N LYS A 264 -14.89 11.80 0.87
CA LYS A 264 -14.52 11.89 -0.55
C LYS A 264 -13.44 10.89 -0.93
N TYR A 265 -13.78 9.60 -0.88
CA TYR A 265 -12.90 8.49 -1.26
C TYR A 265 -13.21 7.96 -2.66
N GLU A 266 -12.14 7.68 -3.40
CA GLU A 266 -12.15 7.02 -4.71
C GLU A 266 -11.27 5.77 -4.67
N ALA A 267 -11.28 5.01 -5.78
CA ALA A 267 -10.41 3.87 -6.02
C ALA A 267 -10.42 2.79 -4.92
N PRO A 268 -11.60 2.30 -4.51
CA PRO A 268 -11.69 1.31 -3.46
C PRO A 268 -10.91 0.04 -3.82
N THR A 269 -10.09 -0.41 -2.88
CA THR A 269 -9.31 -1.65 -2.96
C THR A 269 -9.44 -2.36 -1.64
N ILE A 270 -10.17 -3.48 -1.61
CA ILE A 270 -10.52 -4.18 -0.36
C ILE A 270 -9.81 -5.52 -0.31
N PHE A 271 -9.21 -5.83 0.83
CA PHE A 271 -8.62 -7.14 1.10
C PHE A 271 -8.72 -7.49 2.59
N LYS A 272 -8.52 -8.77 2.92
CA LYS A 272 -8.68 -9.31 4.28
C LYS A 272 -7.40 -9.98 4.74
N VAL A 273 -7.03 -9.75 6.00
CA VAL A 273 -5.94 -10.45 6.68
C VAL A 273 -6.48 -10.91 8.04
N GLY A 274 -6.49 -12.23 8.28
CA GLY A 274 -7.16 -12.79 9.44
C GLY A 274 -8.61 -12.33 9.53
N ASP A 275 -9.01 -11.74 10.66
CA ASP A 275 -10.36 -11.22 10.90
C ASP A 275 -10.52 -9.73 10.53
N THR A 276 -9.52 -9.12 9.91
CA THR A 276 -9.53 -7.68 9.62
C THR A 276 -9.65 -7.41 8.13
N TYR A 277 -10.63 -6.61 7.75
CA TYR A 277 -10.77 -6.06 6.41
C TYR A 277 -10.03 -4.72 6.33
N PHE A 278 -9.25 -4.54 5.29
CA PHE A 278 -8.57 -3.30 4.96
C PHE A 278 -9.09 -2.73 3.66
N GLY A 279 -9.25 -1.41 3.65
CA GLY A 279 -9.57 -0.64 2.46
C GLY A 279 -8.47 0.38 2.17
N LEU A 280 -7.88 0.28 0.98
CA LEU A 280 -6.98 1.29 0.42
C LEU A 280 -7.79 2.14 -0.55
N PHE A 281 -7.64 3.46 -0.44
CA PHE A 281 -8.41 4.42 -1.22
C PHE A 281 -7.50 5.56 -1.67
N SER A 282 -7.99 6.38 -2.59
CA SER A 282 -7.44 7.70 -2.92
C SER A 282 -8.40 8.83 -2.53
N GLY A 283 -7.91 10.05 -2.49
CA GLY A 283 -8.76 11.24 -2.45
C GLY A 283 -9.27 11.60 -3.84
N CYS A 284 -10.18 12.57 -3.92
CA CYS A 284 -10.80 13.03 -5.16
C CYS A 284 -10.05 14.26 -5.68
N THR A 285 -9.03 14.06 -6.51
CA THR A 285 -8.21 15.10 -7.14
C THR A 285 -8.19 15.01 -8.67
N GLY A 286 -9.17 14.29 -9.24
CA GLY A 286 -9.21 13.98 -10.66
C GLY A 286 -8.03 13.08 -11.05
N TRP A 287 -7.25 13.49 -12.06
CA TRP A 287 -6.09 12.74 -12.54
C TRP A 287 -4.79 13.02 -11.77
N ASP A 288 -4.79 14.03 -10.89
CA ASP A 288 -3.62 14.37 -10.10
C ASP A 288 -3.44 13.37 -8.95
N PRO A 289 -2.21 12.87 -8.72
CA PRO A 289 -1.95 11.94 -7.64
C PRO A 289 -2.11 12.62 -6.28
N ASN A 290 -2.58 11.85 -5.30
CA ASN A 290 -2.78 12.31 -3.94
C ASN A 290 -2.33 11.28 -2.90
N ALA A 291 -2.39 11.66 -1.64
CA ALA A 291 -2.10 10.78 -0.52
C ALA A 291 -3.09 9.61 -0.48
N GLY A 292 -2.58 8.39 -0.40
CA GLY A 292 -3.39 7.21 -0.19
C GLY A 292 -4.08 7.26 1.19
N ARG A 293 -5.21 6.62 1.30
CA ARG A 293 -6.03 6.60 2.51
C ARG A 293 -6.29 5.17 2.95
N LEU A 294 -6.24 4.94 4.25
CA LEU A 294 -6.40 3.62 4.85
C LEU A 294 -7.57 3.62 5.82
N ALA A 295 -8.46 2.67 5.64
CA ALA A 295 -9.50 2.37 6.60
C ALA A 295 -9.57 0.86 6.88
N TYR A 296 -10.14 0.45 8.00
CA TYR A 296 -10.25 -0.94 8.40
C TYR A 296 -11.51 -1.22 9.22
N THR A 297 -11.92 -2.48 9.24
CA THR A 297 -13.03 -2.96 10.06
C THR A 297 -12.88 -4.46 10.36
N GLN A 298 -13.61 -4.99 11.34
CA GLN A 298 -13.84 -6.42 11.56
C GLN A 298 -15.23 -6.87 11.11
N ASP A 299 -16.08 -5.92 10.70
CA ASP A 299 -17.40 -6.18 10.12
C ASP A 299 -17.52 -5.40 8.81
N ILE A 300 -17.53 -6.11 7.69
CA ILE A 300 -17.51 -5.52 6.35
C ILE A 300 -18.72 -4.60 6.09
N MET A 301 -19.87 -4.90 6.71
CA MET A 301 -21.09 -4.10 6.63
C MET A 301 -21.25 -3.12 7.79
N GLY A 302 -20.32 -3.15 8.77
CA GLY A 302 -20.33 -2.30 9.95
C GLY A 302 -19.59 -0.96 9.75
N GLU A 303 -19.15 -0.41 10.88
CA GLU A 303 -18.37 0.82 10.90
C GLU A 303 -16.95 0.57 10.39
N TRP A 304 -16.50 1.35 9.39
CA TRP A 304 -15.12 1.42 8.96
C TRP A 304 -14.40 2.55 9.68
N LYS A 305 -13.27 2.23 10.28
CA LYS A 305 -12.44 3.16 11.05
C LYS A 305 -11.27 3.63 10.20
N HIS A 306 -11.02 4.93 10.24
CA HIS A 306 -9.77 5.46 9.70
C HIS A 306 -8.60 4.97 10.55
N TYR A 307 -7.52 4.64 9.91
CA TYR A 307 -6.26 4.40 10.59
C TYR A 307 -5.62 5.76 10.87
N TYR A 308 -5.91 6.33 12.04
CA TYR A 308 -5.43 7.67 12.40
C TYR A 308 -3.95 7.65 12.80
N ASP A 309 -3.19 8.56 12.22
CA ASP A 309 -2.07 9.19 12.88
C ASP A 309 -2.61 10.41 13.65
N ASP A 310 -2.49 10.40 14.98
CA ASP A 310 -3.01 11.45 15.86
C ASP A 310 -2.38 12.84 15.64
N MET A 311 -1.42 12.95 14.75
CA MET A 311 -0.52 14.11 14.70
C MET A 311 -0.95 15.21 13.76
N GLN A 312 -1.95 15.13 12.99
CA GLN A 312 -2.27 16.30 12.15
C GLN A 312 -3.72 16.22 11.64
N ASN A 313 -4.36 17.30 11.51
CA ASN A 313 -5.47 17.76 10.69
C ASN A 313 -5.75 17.00 9.36
N TYR A 314 -5.26 15.77 9.20
CA TYR A 314 -5.66 14.88 8.12
C TYR A 314 -6.98 14.25 8.51
N SER A 315 -8.06 14.87 8.09
CA SER A 315 -9.43 14.35 8.23
C SER A 315 -9.67 13.03 7.48
N TYR A 316 -8.60 12.37 6.99
CA TYR A 316 -8.72 11.29 6.01
C TYR A 316 -7.92 10.02 6.31
N GLY A 317 -7.43 9.86 7.54
CA GLY A 317 -6.68 8.67 7.94
C GLY A 317 -5.20 8.66 7.51
N GLU A 318 -4.45 7.68 8.03
CA GLU A 318 -3.03 7.53 7.73
C GLU A 318 -2.83 7.01 6.30
N ASN A 319 -1.81 7.55 5.61
CA ASN A 319 -1.39 7.03 4.32
C ASN A 319 -0.66 5.69 4.49
N PHE A 320 -1.05 4.70 3.69
CA PHE A 320 -0.39 3.41 3.64
C PHE A 320 0.96 3.44 2.90
N CYS A 321 1.21 4.45 2.05
CA CYS A 321 2.51 4.68 1.42
C CYS A 321 3.43 5.47 2.35
N LYS A 322 4.68 5.02 2.49
CA LYS A 322 5.66 5.60 3.41
C LYS A 322 6.63 6.55 2.68
N ASP A 323 7.40 7.29 3.44
CA ASP A 323 8.43 8.20 2.96
C ASP A 323 7.87 9.21 1.92
N GLU A 324 8.51 9.37 0.76
CA GLU A 324 8.05 10.26 -0.32
C GLU A 324 6.68 9.88 -0.90
N GLY A 325 6.25 8.63 -0.72
CA GLY A 325 4.92 8.17 -1.11
C GLY A 325 3.80 8.75 -0.25
N GLY A 326 4.12 9.31 0.92
CA GLY A 326 3.15 9.83 1.87
C GLY A 326 2.25 10.95 1.33
N TYR A 327 2.65 11.63 0.28
CA TYR A 327 1.89 12.75 -0.32
C TYR A 327 1.16 12.40 -1.61
N THR A 328 1.66 11.42 -2.37
CA THR A 328 1.18 11.16 -3.73
C THR A 328 1.01 9.68 -4.05
N SER A 329 1.13 8.78 -3.06
CA SER A 329 1.12 7.34 -3.27
C SER A 329 2.10 6.90 -4.38
N TYR A 330 3.32 7.49 -4.38
CA TYR A 330 4.33 7.32 -5.43
C TYR A 330 3.82 7.72 -6.82
N THR A 331 3.04 8.80 -6.89
CA THR A 331 2.36 9.27 -8.11
C THR A 331 1.47 8.21 -8.76
N SER A 332 0.75 7.45 -7.95
CA SER A 332 -0.19 6.41 -8.42
C SER A 332 -1.50 6.43 -7.65
N GLN A 333 -2.50 5.77 -8.20
CA GLN A 333 -3.79 5.52 -7.58
C GLN A 333 -3.98 4.01 -7.42
N SER A 334 -4.47 3.56 -6.27
CA SER A 334 -4.73 2.14 -6.00
C SER A 334 -5.75 1.54 -6.97
N THR A 335 -5.53 0.30 -7.37
CA THR A 335 -6.47 -0.44 -8.21
C THR A 335 -6.83 -1.80 -7.61
N TYR A 336 -5.86 -2.49 -7.02
CA TYR A 336 -6.05 -3.79 -6.41
C TYR A 336 -4.92 -4.13 -5.42
N VAL A 337 -5.14 -5.14 -4.57
CA VAL A 337 -4.10 -5.81 -3.78
C VAL A 337 -4.02 -7.25 -4.22
N ILE A 338 -2.86 -7.65 -4.76
CA ILE A 338 -2.62 -9.01 -5.23
C ILE A 338 -2.10 -9.83 -4.06
N LYS A 339 -2.75 -10.95 -3.74
CA LYS A 339 -2.18 -11.97 -2.84
C LYS A 339 -1.20 -12.83 -3.63
N VAL A 340 0.01 -13.00 -3.12
CA VAL A 340 1.03 -13.86 -3.74
C VAL A 340 0.78 -15.31 -3.32
N GLU A 341 0.52 -16.16 -4.29
CA GLU A 341 0.25 -17.57 -4.02
C GLU A 341 1.48 -18.29 -3.48
N GLY A 342 1.27 -19.17 -2.49
CA GLY A 342 2.33 -19.95 -1.86
C GLY A 342 3.23 -19.18 -0.87
N LYS A 343 2.95 -17.89 -0.63
CA LYS A 343 3.63 -17.08 0.39
C LYS A 343 2.63 -16.53 1.40
N GLU A 344 2.87 -16.80 2.66
CA GLU A 344 2.05 -16.28 3.74
C GLU A 344 2.22 -14.76 3.89
N ASN A 345 1.12 -14.05 4.12
CA ASN A 345 1.09 -12.59 4.32
C ASN A 345 1.77 -11.75 3.21
N ALA A 346 2.07 -12.35 2.05
CA ALA A 346 2.69 -11.68 0.93
C ALA A 346 1.63 -11.04 0.02
N TYR A 347 1.63 -9.71 -0.02
CA TYR A 347 0.69 -8.90 -0.80
C TYR A 347 1.45 -7.91 -1.67
N ILE A 348 0.86 -7.59 -2.83
CA ILE A 348 1.40 -6.58 -3.74
C ILE A 348 0.37 -5.46 -3.88
N TYR A 349 0.78 -4.24 -3.55
CA TYR A 349 0.05 -3.04 -3.94
C TYR A 349 0.10 -2.90 -5.45
N MET A 350 -1.06 -2.84 -6.09
CA MET A 350 -1.22 -2.59 -7.51
C MET A 350 -1.80 -1.19 -7.69
N GLY A 351 -1.06 -0.31 -8.34
CA GLY A 351 -1.46 1.06 -8.63
C GLY A 351 -1.19 1.45 -10.07
N ASP A 352 -2.00 2.37 -10.59
CA ASP A 352 -1.80 3.01 -11.88
C ASP A 352 -1.24 4.42 -11.73
N ARG A 353 -0.20 4.72 -12.49
CA ARG A 353 0.33 6.07 -12.67
C ARG A 353 -0.29 6.67 -13.91
N TRP A 354 -1.40 7.37 -13.70
CA TRP A 354 -2.24 7.88 -14.76
C TRP A 354 -1.54 8.92 -15.64
N ASN A 355 -1.72 8.78 -16.95
CA ASN A 355 -1.40 9.81 -17.95
C ASN A 355 -2.71 10.36 -18.50
N SER A 356 -3.18 11.50 -17.99
CA SER A 356 -4.46 12.10 -18.38
C SER A 356 -4.54 12.49 -19.88
N GLY A 357 -3.41 12.77 -20.51
CA GLY A 357 -3.34 13.06 -21.94
C GLY A 357 -3.49 11.82 -22.84
N ASN A 358 -3.13 10.64 -22.34
CA ASN A 358 -3.27 9.36 -23.03
C ASN A 358 -3.33 8.22 -22.00
N VAL A 359 -4.51 7.95 -21.48
CA VAL A 359 -4.73 6.98 -20.39
C VAL A 359 -4.22 5.58 -20.74
N ALA A 360 -4.33 5.16 -22.01
CA ALA A 360 -3.81 3.87 -22.45
C ALA A 360 -2.28 3.75 -22.35
N SER A 361 -1.54 4.86 -22.19
CA SER A 361 -0.09 4.89 -21.96
C SER A 361 0.31 5.10 -20.50
N SER A 362 -0.63 5.01 -19.58
CA SER A 362 -0.39 5.05 -18.13
C SER A 362 0.59 3.93 -17.74
N LYS A 363 1.26 4.09 -16.59
CA LYS A 363 2.28 3.14 -16.14
C LYS A 363 1.84 2.45 -14.86
N TYR A 364 2.49 1.36 -14.53
CA TYR A 364 2.15 0.53 -13.37
C TYR A 364 3.12 0.75 -12.23
N VAL A 365 2.58 0.95 -11.03
CA VAL A 365 3.32 0.98 -9.79
C VAL A 365 2.88 -0.22 -8.97
N TRP A 366 3.67 -1.30 -9.04
CA TRP A 366 3.46 -2.48 -8.20
C TRP A 366 4.58 -2.55 -7.18
N LEU A 367 4.20 -2.64 -5.93
CA LEU A 367 5.12 -2.59 -4.80
C LEU A 367 4.77 -3.65 -3.76
N PRO A 368 5.77 -4.24 -3.07
CA PRO A 368 5.49 -5.09 -1.94
C PRO A 368 4.68 -4.34 -0.88
N LEU A 369 3.61 -4.97 -0.41
CA LEU A 369 2.77 -4.46 0.67
C LEU A 369 3.00 -5.32 1.90
N SER A 370 3.51 -4.72 2.95
CA SER A 370 3.71 -5.34 4.26
C SER A 370 2.48 -5.19 5.12
N VAL A 371 2.14 -6.23 5.86
CA VAL A 371 1.12 -6.19 6.94
C VAL A 371 1.73 -6.57 8.31
N ARG A 372 3.06 -6.73 8.39
CA ARG A 372 3.76 -7.18 9.60
C ARG A 372 3.54 -6.27 10.81
N SER A 373 3.26 -5.00 10.57
CA SER A 373 3.01 -4.01 11.62
C SER A 373 1.57 -4.00 12.14
N GLY A 374 0.71 -4.90 11.65
CA GLY A 374 -0.71 -4.95 11.99
C GLY A 374 -1.58 -4.05 11.10
N TYR A 375 -0.98 -3.39 10.10
CA TYR A 375 -1.66 -2.58 9.10
C TYR A 375 -0.86 -2.54 7.79
N PRO A 376 -1.51 -2.24 6.64
CA PRO A 376 -0.84 -2.14 5.35
C PRO A 376 0.20 -1.02 5.31
N ALA A 377 1.40 -1.35 4.85
CA ALA A 377 2.48 -0.40 4.61
C ALA A 377 3.19 -0.72 3.29
N VAL A 378 3.40 0.31 2.47
CA VAL A 378 4.04 0.20 1.15
C VAL A 378 5.24 1.13 1.12
N ARG A 379 6.39 0.60 0.64
CA ARG A 379 7.61 1.37 0.38
C ARG A 379 8.00 1.29 -1.07
N TRP A 380 8.76 2.26 -1.53
CA TRP A 380 9.26 2.28 -2.90
C TRP A 380 10.39 1.27 -3.10
N TYR A 381 10.31 0.55 -4.22
CA TYR A 381 11.34 -0.29 -4.79
C TYR A 381 11.41 0.00 -6.29
N ASP A 382 12.58 0.40 -6.80
CA ASP A 382 12.77 0.64 -8.24
C ASP A 382 12.60 -0.64 -9.05
N ALA A 383 13.12 -1.75 -8.51
CA ALA A 383 13.00 -3.08 -9.08
C ALA A 383 13.12 -4.14 -7.97
N TRP A 384 12.24 -5.12 -8.00
CA TRP A 384 12.14 -6.15 -6.97
C TRP A 384 11.59 -7.46 -7.54
N ASP A 385 11.74 -8.55 -6.81
CA ASP A 385 11.16 -9.87 -7.09
C ASP A 385 10.51 -10.45 -5.83
N LEU A 386 9.89 -11.62 -5.94
CA LEU A 386 9.11 -12.20 -4.85
C LEU A 386 9.95 -12.64 -3.63
N SER A 387 11.28 -12.66 -3.72
CA SER A 387 12.14 -12.96 -2.56
C SER A 387 12.13 -11.84 -1.52
N VAL A 388 11.71 -10.62 -1.90
CA VAL A 388 11.56 -9.49 -0.97
C VAL A 388 10.66 -9.84 0.24
N PHE A 389 9.70 -10.74 0.05
CA PHE A 389 8.80 -11.15 1.12
C PHE A 389 9.48 -12.08 2.13
N ASP A 390 10.51 -12.82 1.73
CA ASP A 390 11.27 -13.70 2.64
C ASP A 390 12.04 -12.86 3.67
N ASP A 391 12.67 -11.77 3.21
CA ASP A 391 13.34 -10.83 4.10
C ASP A 391 12.34 -9.98 4.92
N MET A 392 11.23 -9.55 4.32
CA MET A 392 10.23 -8.70 4.97
C MET A 392 9.63 -9.35 6.21
N TYR A 393 9.39 -10.66 6.18
CA TYR A 393 8.77 -11.43 7.28
C TYR A 393 9.78 -12.21 8.12
N ARG A 394 11.06 -11.96 7.97
CA ARG A 394 12.10 -12.48 8.85
C ARG A 394 11.93 -12.01 10.29
N TYR A 395 11.58 -10.73 10.47
CA TYR A 395 11.33 -10.16 11.80
C TYR A 395 9.84 -10.25 12.13
N LYS A 396 9.54 -10.99 13.21
CA LYS A 396 8.18 -11.30 13.64
C LYS A 396 7.84 -10.57 14.93
N ARG A 397 6.58 -10.13 15.05
CA ARG A 397 6.08 -9.50 16.26
C ARG A 397 6.12 -10.52 17.42
N ALA A 398 6.76 -10.17 18.51
CA ALA A 398 6.78 -11.02 19.69
C ALA A 398 5.41 -11.01 20.40
N LYS A 399 4.87 -12.19 20.68
CA LYS A 399 3.66 -12.34 21.49
C LYS A 399 3.92 -12.02 22.96
N ASN A 400 5.09 -12.42 23.45
CA ASN A 400 5.55 -12.20 24.81
C ASN A 400 7.03 -11.78 24.83
N ILE A 401 7.43 -11.04 25.86
CA ILE A 401 8.83 -10.68 26.10
C ILE A 401 9.45 -11.72 27.02
N THR A 402 10.41 -12.49 26.49
CA THR A 402 11.25 -13.43 27.26
C THR A 402 12.34 -12.66 27.98
N ASP A 403 12.66 -13.03 29.22
CA ASP A 403 13.70 -12.38 30.01
C ASP A 403 15.08 -12.54 29.33
N ASP A 404 15.84 -11.43 29.25
CA ASP A 404 17.13 -11.29 28.54
C ASP A 404 17.07 -11.71 27.05
N GLY A 405 15.89 -11.74 26.46
CA GLY A 405 15.70 -12.08 25.04
C GLY A 405 16.22 -10.97 24.12
N GLU A 406 16.63 -11.35 22.90
CA GLU A 406 17.11 -10.45 21.85
C GLU A 406 15.96 -9.95 20.97
N TYR A 407 15.79 -8.64 20.91
CA TYR A 407 14.66 -8.01 20.20
C TYR A 407 15.08 -6.78 19.42
N LEU A 408 14.21 -6.44 18.44
CA LEU A 408 14.21 -5.16 17.76
C LEU A 408 13.03 -4.33 18.25
N LEU A 409 13.23 -3.04 18.40
CA LEU A 409 12.18 -2.07 18.70
C LEU A 409 11.83 -1.35 17.41
N ILE A 410 10.64 -1.64 16.85
CA ILE A 410 10.19 -1.10 15.57
C ILE A 410 9.11 -0.04 15.81
N GLU A 411 9.34 1.15 15.30
CA GLU A 411 8.44 2.28 15.42
C GLU A 411 7.21 2.09 14.54
N ARG A 412 6.03 2.45 15.08
CA ARG A 412 4.71 2.15 14.50
C ARG A 412 4.50 2.77 13.13
N ARG A 413 4.78 4.06 12.99
CA ARG A 413 4.43 4.81 11.78
C ARG A 413 5.38 4.55 10.62
N SER A 414 6.67 4.50 10.92
CA SER A 414 7.70 4.30 9.90
C SER A 414 7.95 2.83 9.57
N ASP A 415 7.55 1.91 10.46
CA ASP A 415 7.93 0.49 10.40
C ASP A 415 9.47 0.31 10.31
N ARG A 416 10.23 1.20 11.02
CA ARG A 416 11.68 1.22 11.08
C ARG A 416 12.18 0.89 12.48
N VAL A 417 13.38 0.33 12.53
CA VAL A 417 13.99 -0.14 13.77
C VAL A 417 14.75 0.97 14.48
N LEU A 418 14.65 0.99 15.82
CA LEU A 418 15.47 1.84 16.68
C LEU A 418 16.92 1.37 16.66
N SER A 419 17.80 2.19 16.16
CA SER A 419 19.26 1.99 16.10
C SER A 419 20.01 2.93 17.02
N ARG A 420 21.18 2.48 17.49
CA ARG A 420 22.14 3.32 18.23
C ARG A 420 23.57 3.06 17.74
N LYS A 421 23.98 3.75 16.68
CA LYS A 421 25.39 3.76 16.22
C LYS A 421 26.13 4.97 16.78
N ASN A 422 25.77 6.15 16.38
CA ASN A 422 26.29 7.42 16.89
C ASN A 422 25.24 8.22 17.67
N SER A 423 23.99 8.19 17.21
CA SER A 423 22.79 8.75 17.82
C SER A 423 21.68 7.71 17.82
N PHE A 424 20.60 7.95 18.53
CA PHE A 424 19.40 7.14 18.44
C PHE A 424 18.61 7.58 17.22
N THR A 425 18.46 6.68 16.24
CA THR A 425 17.82 6.95 14.95
C THR A 425 16.93 5.80 14.51
N LEU A 426 16.00 6.08 13.62
CA LEU A 426 15.24 5.07 12.90
C LEU A 426 16.03 4.62 11.67
N GLU A 427 16.27 3.33 11.54
CA GLU A 427 17.02 2.73 10.44
C GLU A 427 16.21 1.64 9.76
N ASN A 428 16.69 1.18 8.61
CA ASN A 428 16.18 -0.07 8.05
C ASN A 428 16.52 -1.23 8.99
N ASP A 429 15.73 -2.25 8.97
CA ASP A 429 15.94 -3.50 9.71
C ASP A 429 17.05 -4.34 9.07
N ASP A 430 18.20 -3.74 8.89
CA ASP A 430 19.40 -4.47 8.53
C ASP A 430 19.92 -5.27 9.73
N THR A 431 20.72 -6.29 9.44
CA THR A 431 21.19 -7.27 10.42
C THR A 431 22.31 -6.77 11.32
N THR A 432 22.51 -5.46 11.45
CA THR A 432 23.58 -4.93 12.32
C THR A 432 23.20 -5.08 13.78
N GLN A 433 24.14 -5.48 14.61
CA GLN A 433 23.93 -5.62 16.06
C GLN A 433 23.55 -4.32 16.77
N ASN A 434 23.69 -3.16 16.11
CA ASN A 434 23.33 -1.86 16.68
C ASN A 434 21.83 -1.63 16.84
N VAL A 435 21.02 -2.48 16.24
CA VAL A 435 19.54 -2.44 16.29
C VAL A 435 18.95 -3.47 17.27
N VAL A 436 19.80 -4.37 17.80
CA VAL A 436 19.35 -5.47 18.66
C VAL A 436 19.53 -5.10 20.13
N TRP A 437 18.47 -5.33 20.89
CA TRP A 437 18.36 -5.02 22.32
C TRP A 437 18.01 -6.26 23.10
N ASN A 438 18.72 -6.54 24.20
CA ASN A 438 18.21 -7.46 25.21
C ASN A 438 17.18 -6.70 26.06
N ILE A 439 16.02 -7.31 26.26
CA ILE A 439 14.99 -6.82 27.15
C ILE A 439 15.01 -7.66 28.41
N ILE A 440 15.47 -7.07 29.51
CA ILE A 440 15.73 -7.75 30.77
C ILE A 440 14.66 -7.37 31.78
N LYS A 441 13.99 -8.36 32.35
CA LYS A 441 12.96 -8.15 33.38
C LYS A 441 13.58 -7.58 34.65
N THR A 442 12.83 -6.76 35.36
CA THR A 442 13.19 -6.27 36.69
C THR A 442 12.32 -6.96 37.74
N ASP A 443 12.49 -6.55 39.00
CA ASP A 443 11.60 -6.93 40.12
C ASP A 443 10.16 -6.41 39.95
N ASN A 444 9.97 -5.33 39.17
CA ASN A 444 8.64 -4.85 38.79
C ASN A 444 8.25 -5.50 37.44
N PRO A 445 7.13 -6.24 37.37
CA PRO A 445 6.71 -6.96 36.16
C PRO A 445 6.40 -6.06 34.95
N TYR A 446 6.25 -4.76 35.16
CA TYR A 446 5.97 -3.76 34.11
C TYR A 446 7.19 -2.93 33.72
N GLU A 447 8.36 -3.18 34.36
CA GLU A 447 9.59 -2.44 34.12
C GLU A 447 10.70 -3.38 33.61
N PHE A 448 11.45 -2.89 32.64
CA PHE A 448 12.54 -3.62 31.99
C PHE A 448 13.80 -2.78 31.93
N LYS A 449 14.96 -3.41 31.90
CA LYS A 449 16.20 -2.79 31.44
C LYS A 449 16.44 -3.12 29.98
N LEU A 450 16.97 -2.16 29.21
CA LEU A 450 17.31 -2.32 27.79
C LEU A 450 18.83 -2.31 27.63
N ARG A 451 19.42 -3.46 27.26
CA ARG A 451 20.85 -3.59 26.98
C ARG A 451 21.08 -3.71 25.48
N GLN A 452 21.87 -2.80 24.90
CA GLN A 452 22.26 -2.93 23.50
C GLN A 452 23.26 -4.08 23.32
N VAL A 453 22.93 -5.04 22.45
CA VAL A 453 23.73 -6.26 22.25
C VAL A 453 25.15 -5.93 21.77
N SER A 454 25.31 -4.99 20.83
CA SER A 454 26.61 -4.65 20.24
C SER A 454 27.62 -4.01 21.21
N SER A 455 27.15 -3.26 22.21
CA SER A 455 28.00 -2.54 23.17
C SER A 455 27.98 -3.13 24.57
N GLY A 456 27.01 -4.01 24.88
CA GLY A 456 26.76 -4.52 26.24
C GLY A 456 26.31 -3.45 27.24
N LYS A 457 26.04 -2.20 26.78
CA LYS A 457 25.64 -1.09 27.64
C LYS A 457 24.13 -0.97 27.74
N PHE A 458 23.69 -0.40 28.85
CA PHE A 458 22.29 -0.20 29.21
C PHE A 458 21.80 1.20 28.81
N LEU A 459 20.57 1.25 28.34
CA LEU A 459 19.89 2.50 28.03
C LEU A 459 19.48 3.20 29.33
N GLU A 460 19.84 4.48 29.47
CA GLU A 460 19.58 5.32 30.63
C GLU A 460 19.04 6.69 30.19
N SER A 461 18.04 7.21 30.92
CA SER A 461 17.68 8.63 30.84
C SER A 461 18.62 9.44 31.70
N VAL A 462 19.43 10.29 31.06
CA VAL A 462 20.36 11.21 31.76
C VAL A 462 19.88 12.63 31.51
N PHE A 463 19.23 13.23 32.50
CA PHE A 463 18.61 14.56 32.39
C PHE A 463 17.63 14.66 31.18
N GLY A 464 16.82 13.64 30.98
CA GLY A 464 15.86 13.55 29.87
C GLY A 464 16.50 13.30 28.50
N THR A 465 17.74 12.80 28.46
CA THR A 465 18.45 12.43 27.23
C THR A 465 18.84 10.97 27.26
N MET A 466 18.55 10.23 26.17
CA MET A 466 18.95 8.83 26.03
C MET A 466 20.47 8.69 25.94
N ARG A 467 21.05 7.86 26.78
CA ARG A 467 22.47 7.50 26.77
C ARG A 467 22.68 6.02 27.03
N LEU A 468 23.80 5.48 26.54
CA LEU A 468 24.28 4.14 26.88
C LEU A 468 25.29 4.21 28.00
N GLN A 469 25.03 3.56 29.12
CA GLN A 469 25.84 3.57 30.35
C GLN A 469 26.15 2.14 30.79
N SER A 470 27.09 2.01 31.74
CA SER A 470 27.27 0.74 32.43
C SER A 470 26.03 0.39 33.26
N GLU A 471 25.83 -0.88 33.53
CA GLU A 471 24.70 -1.32 34.35
C GLU A 471 24.70 -0.64 35.73
N SER A 472 23.50 -0.28 36.16
CA SER A 472 23.24 0.25 37.50
C SER A 472 21.84 -0.08 37.94
N ASP A 473 21.55 0.07 39.25
CA ASP A 473 20.21 -0.13 39.81
C ASP A 473 19.37 1.15 39.82
N ARG A 474 19.82 2.19 39.11
CA ARG A 474 19.10 3.47 39.04
C ARG A 474 17.77 3.29 38.33
N THR A 475 16.75 3.97 38.82
CA THR A 475 15.42 4.03 38.17
C THR A 475 15.51 4.59 36.74
N ALA A 476 16.50 5.46 36.47
CA ALA A 476 16.80 5.99 35.14
C ALA A 476 17.15 4.93 34.08
N GLN A 477 17.56 3.70 34.48
CA GLN A 477 17.79 2.57 33.58
C GLN A 477 16.57 1.64 33.46
N ARG A 478 15.47 1.94 34.12
CA ARG A 478 14.23 1.16 34.06
C ARG A 478 13.22 1.79 33.11
N TRP A 479 12.58 0.98 32.29
CA TRP A 479 11.67 1.39 31.24
C TRP A 479 10.35 0.64 31.36
N ARG A 480 9.22 1.39 31.41
CA ARG A 480 7.86 0.83 31.40
C ARG A 480 7.38 0.63 29.99
N PHE A 481 6.89 -0.56 29.71
CA PHE A 481 6.28 -0.90 28.44
C PHE A 481 4.76 -0.80 28.56
N VAL A 482 4.21 0.37 28.27
CA VAL A 482 2.78 0.66 28.38
C VAL A 482 2.07 0.20 27.11
N LEU A 483 1.41 -0.98 27.21
CA LEU A 483 0.73 -1.65 26.09
C LEU A 483 -0.44 -0.81 25.59
N GLN A 484 -0.65 -0.77 24.26
CA GLN A 484 -1.78 -0.17 23.56
C GLN A 484 -2.65 -1.25 22.91
N GLU A 485 -3.88 -0.91 22.52
CA GLU A 485 -4.87 -1.86 21.98
C GLU A 485 -4.38 -2.66 20.75
N ASP A 486 -3.53 -2.07 19.93
CA ASP A 486 -2.95 -2.67 18.72
C ASP A 486 -1.64 -3.44 18.95
N GLY A 487 -1.28 -3.69 20.23
CA GLY A 487 -0.08 -4.44 20.61
C GLY A 487 1.22 -3.66 20.49
N TYR A 488 1.16 -2.34 20.34
CA TYR A 488 2.31 -1.45 20.45
C TYR A 488 2.51 -1.02 21.89
N TYR A 489 3.71 -0.56 22.19
CA TYR A 489 4.07 -0.03 23.50
C TYR A 489 4.50 1.43 23.40
N ARG A 490 4.01 2.26 24.30
CA ARG A 490 4.70 3.47 24.67
C ARG A 490 5.78 3.09 25.69
N ILE A 491 7.05 3.35 25.37
CA ILE A 491 8.19 2.98 26.21
C ILE A 491 8.61 4.21 27.00
N GLU A 492 8.30 4.21 28.31
CA GLU A 492 8.51 5.32 29.21
C GLU A 492 9.67 5.06 30.17
N ASN A 493 10.48 6.07 30.46
CA ASN A 493 11.46 5.98 31.54
C ASN A 493 10.78 6.00 32.89
N ALA A 494 11.17 5.10 33.80
CA ALA A 494 10.54 4.97 35.10
C ALA A 494 10.86 6.14 36.07
N GLU A 495 11.97 6.86 35.86
CA GLU A 495 12.39 7.98 36.72
C GLU A 495 11.68 9.28 36.35
N ASP A 496 11.69 9.67 35.07
CA ASP A 496 11.20 10.97 34.62
C ASP A 496 9.89 10.91 33.81
N GLY A 497 9.38 9.71 33.52
CA GLY A 497 8.13 9.49 32.79
C GLY A 497 8.17 9.85 31.31
N LYS A 498 9.33 10.26 30.79
CA LYS A 498 9.48 10.60 29.37
C LYS A 498 9.54 9.35 28.50
N CYS A 499 8.97 9.42 27.30
CA CYS A 499 8.90 8.29 26.39
C CYS A 499 9.69 8.50 25.10
N PHE A 500 10.00 7.40 24.42
CA PHE A 500 10.59 7.44 23.09
C PHE A 500 9.71 8.22 22.14
N THR A 501 10.30 9.19 21.45
CA THR A 501 9.59 10.11 20.55
C THR A 501 10.39 10.31 19.28
N VAL A 502 9.74 10.12 18.13
CA VAL A 502 10.33 10.32 16.81
C VAL A 502 10.23 11.79 16.41
N SER A 503 11.36 12.39 16.05
CA SER A 503 11.44 13.79 15.68
C SER A 503 10.57 14.13 14.48
N GLY A 504 9.72 15.14 14.61
CA GLY A 504 8.83 15.61 13.55
C GLY A 504 7.86 14.57 13.01
N SER A 505 7.63 13.46 13.74
CA SER A 505 6.82 12.32 13.28
C SER A 505 7.25 11.80 11.89
N SER A 506 8.52 11.90 11.58
CA SER A 506 9.08 11.54 10.28
C SER A 506 9.19 10.03 10.09
N THR A 507 8.99 9.55 8.87
CA THR A 507 9.15 8.14 8.50
C THR A 507 10.48 7.82 7.82
N TYR A 508 11.36 8.81 7.63
CA TYR A 508 12.62 8.65 6.89
C TYR A 508 13.72 7.96 7.73
N VAL A 509 14.60 7.26 7.01
CA VAL A 509 15.86 6.71 7.57
C VAL A 509 16.69 7.83 8.18
N GLY A 510 17.34 7.56 9.30
CA GLY A 510 18.18 8.53 10.01
C GLY A 510 17.41 9.51 10.88
N THR A 511 16.07 9.43 10.93
CA THR A 511 15.27 10.30 11.82
C THR A 511 15.61 10.04 13.28
N THR A 512 15.88 11.12 14.02
CA THR A 512 16.28 11.05 15.43
C THR A 512 15.11 10.59 16.31
N VAL A 513 15.43 9.70 17.26
CA VAL A 513 14.56 9.32 18.38
C VAL A 513 15.12 9.93 19.66
N PHE A 514 14.27 10.56 20.45
CA PHE A 514 14.64 11.25 21.69
C PHE A 514 13.59 11.03 22.78
N LEU A 515 13.81 11.51 23.99
CA LEU A 515 12.85 11.46 25.09
C LEU A 515 12.02 12.75 25.15
N ASN A 516 10.71 12.59 25.21
CA ASN A 516 9.76 13.69 25.41
C ASN A 516 8.62 13.25 26.33
N ASP A 517 7.86 14.23 26.82
CA ASP A 517 6.68 13.93 27.59
C ASP A 517 5.66 13.16 26.73
N PRO A 518 4.90 12.20 27.30
CA PRO A 518 3.85 11.52 26.59
C PRO A 518 2.81 12.51 26.05
N ASP A 519 2.62 12.54 24.72
CA ASP A 519 1.57 13.35 24.09
C ASP A 519 0.27 12.54 24.05
N LEU A 520 -0.57 12.72 25.08
CA LEU A 520 -1.82 11.98 25.22
C LEU A 520 -3.00 12.81 24.71
N LYS A 521 -3.38 12.60 23.46
CA LYS A 521 -4.64 13.13 22.92
C LYS A 521 -5.76 12.11 23.10
N ASN A 522 -6.82 12.49 23.84
CA ASN A 522 -7.93 11.58 24.14
C ASN A 522 -7.49 10.26 24.79
N PHE A 523 -6.46 10.29 25.65
CA PHE A 523 -5.86 9.13 26.34
C PHE A 523 -5.15 8.12 25.42
N ARG A 524 -4.95 8.43 24.16
CA ARG A 524 -4.16 7.60 23.22
C ARG A 524 -2.81 8.22 22.97
N SER A 525 -1.80 7.37 22.86
CA SER A 525 -0.46 7.78 22.45
C SER A 525 -0.42 7.99 20.95
N PRO A 526 0.21 9.08 20.46
CA PRO A 526 0.39 9.27 19.03
C PRO A 526 1.35 8.23 18.44
N ALA A 527 1.15 7.89 17.18
CA ALA A 527 1.90 6.83 16.51
C ALA A 527 3.43 7.00 16.58
N HIS A 528 3.93 8.24 16.55
CA HIS A 528 5.37 8.55 16.64
C HIS A 528 6.00 8.34 18.04
N GLN A 529 5.21 7.93 19.04
CA GLN A 529 5.65 7.52 20.38
C GLN A 529 5.42 6.02 20.63
N LEU A 530 5.05 5.25 19.60
CA LEU A 530 4.71 3.85 19.74
C LEU A 530 5.73 2.94 19.06
N PHE A 531 6.18 1.94 19.80
CA PHE A 531 7.14 0.94 19.36
C PHE A 531 6.60 -0.46 19.63
N ALA A 532 6.97 -1.38 18.78
CA ALA A 532 6.65 -2.79 18.95
C ALA A 532 7.92 -3.62 19.09
N VAL A 533 7.77 -4.75 19.74
CA VAL A 533 8.86 -5.69 20.00
C VAL A 533 8.82 -6.80 18.95
N TYR A 534 9.93 -6.95 18.22
CA TYR A 534 10.11 -7.96 17.19
C TYR A 534 11.33 -8.81 17.47
N PHE A 535 11.34 -10.04 16.97
CA PHE A 535 12.48 -10.94 17.03
C PHE A 535 12.88 -11.43 15.63
N ASP A 536 14.14 -11.82 15.49
CA ASP A 536 14.65 -12.46 14.27
C ASP A 536 14.28 -13.95 14.30
N SER A 537 13.28 -14.35 13.52
CA SER A 537 12.77 -15.70 13.50
C SER A 537 13.78 -16.75 12.99
N TYR A 538 14.82 -16.33 12.30
CA TYR A 538 15.91 -17.20 11.86
C TYR A 538 16.89 -17.53 12.99
N LYS A 539 16.96 -16.68 14.01
CA LYS A 539 17.81 -16.88 15.19
C LYS A 539 17.05 -17.46 16.39
N HIS A 540 15.79 -17.09 16.51
CA HIS A 540 14.95 -17.35 17.68
C HIS A 540 13.63 -18.02 17.25
N SER A 541 13.74 -19.23 16.69
CA SER A 541 12.56 -20.01 16.27
C SER A 541 11.72 -20.49 17.47
N GLU A 542 12.26 -20.42 18.69
CA GLU A 542 11.58 -20.74 19.95
C GLU A 542 10.68 -19.62 20.47
N TYR A 543 10.76 -18.39 19.93
CA TYR A 543 9.91 -17.29 20.35
C TYR A 543 8.55 -17.38 19.66
N GLU A 544 7.50 -17.03 20.40
CA GLU A 544 6.14 -17.04 19.87
C GLU A 544 5.83 -15.76 19.10
N GLU A 545 5.29 -15.93 17.89
CA GLU A 545 4.76 -14.84 17.07
C GLU A 545 3.36 -14.45 17.54
N ALA A 546 3.08 -13.13 17.57
CA ALA A 546 1.76 -12.60 17.84
C ALA A 546 0.86 -12.71 16.60
N ASP A 547 -0.32 -13.28 16.73
CA ASP A 547 -1.35 -13.28 15.68
C ASP A 547 -2.13 -11.95 15.69
N LEU A 548 -1.53 -10.92 15.08
CA LEU A 548 -2.00 -9.52 15.12
C LEU A 548 -3.43 -9.33 14.61
N PHE A 549 -3.89 -10.22 13.74
CA PHE A 549 -5.17 -10.08 13.05
C PHE A 549 -6.27 -10.97 13.64
N SER A 550 -5.96 -11.80 14.63
CA SER A 550 -6.96 -12.62 15.32
C SER A 550 -7.76 -11.81 16.34
N ARG A 551 -8.98 -12.23 16.55
CA ARG A 551 -9.85 -11.67 17.59
C ARG A 551 -9.29 -11.95 18.99
N GLU A 552 -8.74 -13.15 19.19
CA GLU A 552 -8.17 -13.58 20.46
C GLU A 552 -7.00 -12.70 20.91
N TYR A 553 -6.10 -12.35 19.98
CA TYR A 553 -4.99 -11.44 20.28
C TYR A 553 -5.48 -10.06 20.75
N ARG A 554 -6.49 -9.51 20.09
CA ARG A 554 -7.06 -8.21 20.47
C ARG A 554 -7.74 -8.25 21.85
N GLU A 555 -8.46 -9.35 22.16
CA GLU A 555 -9.11 -9.54 23.45
C GLU A 555 -8.07 -9.78 24.57
N GLU A 556 -6.99 -10.50 24.29
CA GLU A 556 -5.87 -10.69 25.21
C GLU A 556 -5.17 -9.35 25.53
N ASN A 557 -4.87 -8.54 24.52
CA ASN A 557 -4.26 -7.22 24.73
C ASN A 557 -5.16 -6.32 25.57
N ARG A 558 -6.47 -6.30 25.33
CA ARG A 558 -7.41 -5.52 26.15
C ARG A 558 -7.35 -5.94 27.61
N ARG A 559 -7.34 -7.23 27.91
CA ARG A 559 -7.20 -7.73 29.29
C ARG A 559 -5.86 -7.31 29.91
N LYS A 560 -4.75 -7.43 29.18
CA LYS A 560 -3.43 -6.99 29.66
C LYS A 560 -3.39 -5.48 29.96
N ILE A 561 -4.06 -4.66 29.17
CA ILE A 561 -4.18 -3.21 29.38
C ILE A 561 -4.97 -2.94 30.67
N GLU A 562 -6.11 -3.58 30.84
CA GLU A 562 -6.93 -3.46 32.07
C GLU A 562 -6.16 -3.90 33.34
N GLU A 563 -5.42 -5.00 33.28
CA GLU A 563 -4.55 -5.47 34.36
C GLU A 563 -3.44 -4.47 34.70
N PHE A 564 -2.77 -3.92 33.68
CA PHE A 564 -1.74 -2.89 33.86
C PHE A 564 -2.31 -1.62 34.49
N GLU A 565 -3.42 -1.10 33.97
CA GLU A 565 -4.08 0.09 34.53
C GLU A 565 -4.50 -0.12 35.98
N LEU A 566 -5.00 -1.31 36.32
CA LEU A 566 -5.35 -1.67 37.68
C LEU A 566 -4.11 -1.66 38.58
N ALA A 567 -3.00 -2.30 38.16
CA ALA A 567 -1.77 -2.36 38.92
C ALA A 567 -1.19 -0.97 39.17
N MET A 568 -1.05 -0.16 38.13
CA MET A 568 -0.54 1.23 38.23
C MET A 568 -1.41 2.12 39.11
N SER A 569 -2.72 1.85 39.19
CA SER A 569 -3.61 2.59 40.06
C SER A 569 -3.50 2.22 41.54
N ILE A 570 -2.98 1.03 41.84
CA ILE A 570 -2.72 0.58 43.21
C ILE A 570 -1.39 1.15 43.73
N GLU A 571 -0.39 1.28 42.84
CA GLU A 571 0.93 1.84 43.16
C GLU A 571 0.98 3.38 43.22
N ALA A 572 -0.03 4.08 42.66
CA ALA A 572 -0.11 5.52 42.79
C ALA A 572 -0.06 5.88 44.29
N PRO A 573 0.92 6.65 44.76
CA PRO A 573 1.01 6.99 46.18
C PRO A 573 -0.33 7.55 46.63
N LYS A 574 -0.86 7.08 47.76
CA LYS A 574 -1.87 7.84 48.51
C LYS A 574 -1.35 9.24 48.54
N ALA A 575 -2.00 10.15 47.79
CA ALA A 575 -1.56 11.52 47.64
C ALA A 575 -1.07 12.00 49.01
N SER A 576 0.27 12.09 49.12
CA SER A 576 0.85 12.71 50.31
C SER A 576 0.29 14.09 50.30
N THR A 577 -0.40 14.44 51.39
CA THR A 577 -0.92 15.76 51.71
C THR A 577 0.18 16.79 51.52
N MET A 578 0.45 17.20 50.32
CA MET A 578 1.10 18.46 50.00
C MET A 578 -0.03 19.44 49.77
N ASP A 579 -0.11 20.37 50.71
CA ASP A 579 -1.00 21.49 50.77
C ASP A 579 -2.48 21.18 51.03
N GLY A 580 -2.92 21.58 52.19
CA GLY A 580 -4.23 21.57 52.85
C GLY A 580 -5.52 21.86 52.06
N GLN A 581 -5.56 21.56 50.75
CA GLN A 581 -6.80 21.60 49.98
C GLN A 581 -7.49 20.25 50.08
N ARG A 582 -8.60 20.22 50.83
CA ARG A 582 -9.57 19.13 50.85
C ARG A 582 -10.09 18.94 49.41
N HIS A 583 -9.73 17.83 48.77
CA HIS A 583 -10.42 17.44 47.54
C HIS A 583 -11.91 17.30 47.82
N ASP A 584 -12.73 17.95 47.01
CA ASP A 584 -14.17 17.80 47.05
C ASP A 584 -14.51 16.32 46.76
N PRO A 585 -15.14 15.60 47.70
CA PRO A 585 -15.42 14.18 47.52
C PRO A 585 -16.41 13.88 46.39
N THR A 586 -16.99 14.89 45.76
CA THR A 586 -17.94 14.76 44.64
C THR A 586 -17.28 14.95 43.26
N VAL A 587 -16.09 15.51 43.22
CA VAL A 587 -15.38 15.80 41.96
C VAL A 587 -14.79 14.52 41.39
N VAL A 588 -14.94 14.34 40.09
CA VAL A 588 -14.41 13.19 39.32
C VAL A 588 -13.02 13.52 38.78
N TYR A 589 -12.07 12.66 39.09
CA TYR A 589 -10.71 12.74 38.61
C TYR A 589 -10.40 11.52 37.71
N ASP A 590 -9.48 11.64 36.75
CA ASP A 590 -8.91 10.50 36.08
C ASP A 590 -7.89 9.78 36.99
N ILE A 591 -7.40 8.64 36.52
CA ILE A 591 -6.41 7.84 37.26
C ILE A 591 -5.07 8.57 37.48
N TYR A 592 -4.85 9.70 36.79
CA TYR A 592 -3.67 10.56 36.92
C TYR A 592 -3.91 11.76 37.84
N GLY A 593 -5.07 11.83 38.51
CA GLY A 593 -5.42 12.90 39.44
C GLY A 593 -5.89 14.20 38.76
N ARG A 594 -6.17 14.20 37.45
CA ARG A 594 -6.71 15.38 36.77
C ARG A 594 -8.22 15.47 36.94
N ARG A 595 -8.72 16.66 37.28
CA ARG A 595 -10.17 16.92 37.38
C ARG A 595 -10.81 16.79 36.00
N ILE A 596 -11.81 15.90 35.88
CA ILE A 596 -12.52 15.58 34.64
C ILE A 596 -13.94 16.12 34.64
N ALA A 597 -14.62 16.01 35.76
CA ALA A 597 -16.00 16.44 35.89
C ALA A 597 -16.33 16.82 37.35
N ASP A 598 -17.40 17.58 37.52
CA ASP A 598 -17.86 18.01 38.84
C ASP A 598 -18.67 16.91 39.55
N SER A 599 -19.13 15.90 38.83
CA SER A 599 -19.85 14.76 39.43
C SER A 599 -19.95 13.59 38.43
N LEU A 600 -20.24 12.37 38.93
CA LEU A 600 -20.51 11.17 38.10
C LEU A 600 -21.80 11.29 37.26
N SER A 601 -22.67 12.27 37.54
CA SER A 601 -23.88 12.53 36.76
C SER A 601 -23.62 13.24 35.45
N GLN A 602 -22.42 13.84 35.24
CA GLN A 602 -22.05 14.47 34.00
C GLN A 602 -21.71 13.40 32.93
N PRO A 603 -21.86 13.71 31.63
CA PRO A 603 -21.46 12.80 30.58
C PRO A 603 -19.96 12.51 30.65
N LEU A 604 -19.59 11.33 31.09
CA LEU A 604 -18.23 10.84 31.14
C LEU A 604 -18.03 9.84 29.98
N LYS A 605 -16.86 9.85 29.35
CA LYS A 605 -16.46 8.82 28.38
C LYS A 605 -16.27 7.49 29.12
N GLN A 606 -16.30 6.38 28.38
CA GLN A 606 -15.98 5.07 28.95
C GLN A 606 -14.55 5.09 29.51
N GLY A 607 -14.37 4.70 30.76
CA GLY A 607 -13.05 4.73 31.41
C GLY A 607 -13.13 4.53 32.94
N ILE A 608 -11.97 4.56 33.58
CA ILE A 608 -11.83 4.45 35.05
C ILE A 608 -11.71 5.86 35.64
N TYR A 609 -12.52 6.15 36.64
CA TYR A 609 -12.58 7.45 37.32
C TYR A 609 -12.42 7.31 38.81
N ILE A 610 -11.87 8.32 39.46
CA ILE A 610 -11.69 8.41 40.91
C ILE A 610 -12.60 9.52 41.43
N VAL A 611 -13.46 9.18 42.39
CA VAL A 611 -14.30 10.13 43.13
C VAL A 611 -14.07 9.91 44.60
N GLY A 612 -13.48 10.89 45.25
CA GLY A 612 -12.99 10.73 46.63
C GLY A 612 -11.92 9.63 46.71
N SER A 613 -12.19 8.57 47.47
CA SER A 613 -11.30 7.40 47.58
C SER A 613 -11.77 6.16 46.81
N LYS A 614 -12.83 6.30 46.00
CA LYS A 614 -13.46 5.18 45.30
C LYS A 614 -13.26 5.28 43.78
N LYS A 615 -13.04 4.13 43.14
CA LYS A 615 -12.99 3.99 41.68
C LYS A 615 -14.36 3.67 41.11
N TYR A 616 -14.63 4.23 39.95
CA TYR A 616 -15.84 4.00 39.17
C TYR A 616 -15.45 3.64 37.73
N PHE A 617 -16.16 2.65 37.19
CA PHE A 617 -16.09 2.30 35.76
C PHE A 617 -17.32 2.90 35.08
N LYS A 618 -17.13 3.50 33.94
CA LYS A 618 -18.22 3.99 33.09
C LYS A 618 -18.00 3.65 31.64
#